data_9e9db77c1a8f6bb9c803a9bd0c480eb3
#
_entry.id   9e9db77c1a8f6bb9c803a9bd0c480eb3
#
_cell.length_a   1.000
_cell.length_b   1.000
_cell.length_c   1.000
_cell.angle_alpha   90.00
_cell.angle_beta   90.00
_cell.angle_gamma   90.00
#
_symmetry.space_group_name_H-M   'P 1'
#
loop_
_entity.id
_entity.type
_entity.pdbx_description
1 polymer ?
#
loop_
_entity_poly.entity_id
_entity_poly.type
_entity_poly.pdbx_seq_one_letter_code
_entity_poly.pdbx_strand_id
1 'polypeptide(L)'
;MPTICNCQVQKEYCKMIGIINYGAGNIFSLTAALDRVGLTYGMVNTADEIDQYDRIIIPGVGHAGAAMDKLQESGLVPYIKKLKKPVLGICVGMQLLTAFSEEGNAEMLKLFPLKTLHFDAEKSGKVPHMGWNSVSVPANSPLFAHIEDQTYFYFVHSYFIEFDATYTAAKCVYGQPFSAVISKDNFFGVQFHPEKSGKAGEQLLLNFSTIQID
;
A
#
# COMPACT_ATOMS: atom_id res chain seq x y z
N MET A 1 -42.78 -21.16 -7.43
CA MET A 1 -42.56 -19.81 -6.83
C MET A 1 -41.08 -19.66 -6.63
N PRO A 2 -40.38 -18.75 -7.33
CA PRO A 2 -38.95 -18.55 -7.13
C PRO A 2 -38.75 -17.68 -5.88
N THR A 3 -37.93 -18.17 -4.98
CA THR A 3 -37.49 -17.50 -3.75
C THR A 3 -36.68 -16.28 -4.14
N ILE A 4 -37.22 -15.09 -3.93
CA ILE A 4 -36.50 -13.82 -4.10
C ILE A 4 -35.45 -13.74 -2.99
N CYS A 5 -34.20 -13.94 -3.36
CA CYS A 5 -33.07 -13.74 -2.48
C CYS A 5 -33.00 -12.23 -2.11
N ASN A 6 -33.11 -11.95 -0.83
CA ASN A 6 -33.20 -10.61 -0.27
C ASN A 6 -31.83 -9.93 -0.35
N CYS A 7 -31.49 -9.37 -1.53
CA CYS A 7 -30.19 -8.77 -1.86
C CYS A 7 -30.10 -7.29 -1.44
N GLN A 8 -31.04 -6.79 -0.61
CA GLN A 8 -31.07 -5.37 -0.21
C GLN A 8 -30.35 -5.05 1.10
N VAL A 9 -30.05 -6.05 1.93
CA VAL A 9 -29.38 -5.79 3.24
C VAL A 9 -27.84 -5.78 3.14
N GLN A 10 -27.25 -6.29 2.05
CA GLN A 10 -25.78 -6.32 1.86
C GLN A 10 -25.20 -5.09 1.14
N LYS A 11 -26.00 -4.16 0.67
CA LYS A 11 -25.50 -2.94 -0.03
C LYS A 11 -24.98 -1.83 0.91
N GLU A 12 -25.21 -1.95 2.21
CA GLU A 12 -24.89 -0.87 3.17
C GLU A 12 -23.42 -0.85 3.65
N TYR A 13 -22.58 -1.83 3.26
CA TYR A 13 -21.19 -1.91 3.75
C TYR A 13 -20.12 -2.17 2.67
N CYS A 14 -20.46 -2.14 1.40
CA CYS A 14 -19.46 -2.36 0.35
C CYS A 14 -18.77 -1.02 0.03
N LYS A 15 -17.72 -0.67 0.82
CA LYS A 15 -16.92 0.51 0.56
C LYS A 15 -16.13 0.34 -0.73
N MET A 16 -16.23 1.33 -1.61
CA MET A 16 -15.62 1.30 -2.93
C MET A 16 -14.18 1.81 -2.88
N ILE A 17 -13.26 1.05 -3.48
CA ILE A 17 -11.83 1.36 -3.51
C ILE A 17 -11.49 2.05 -4.83
N GLY A 18 -10.91 3.26 -4.76
CA GLY A 18 -10.31 3.93 -5.92
C GLY A 18 -8.84 3.55 -6.07
N ILE A 19 -8.44 3.09 -7.24
CA ILE A 19 -7.05 2.78 -7.57
C ILE A 19 -6.50 3.93 -8.44
N ILE A 20 -5.50 4.64 -7.92
CA ILE A 20 -4.86 5.72 -8.67
C ILE A 20 -4.18 5.16 -9.93
N ASN A 21 -4.63 5.62 -11.09
CA ASN A 21 -4.08 5.24 -12.39
C ASN A 21 -3.20 6.37 -12.94
N TYR A 22 -1.94 6.36 -12.59
CA TYR A 22 -0.94 7.35 -13.04
C TYR A 22 0.09 6.74 -14.01
N GLY A 23 -0.24 5.59 -14.62
CA GLY A 23 0.63 4.92 -15.59
C GLY A 23 1.78 4.14 -14.97
N ALA A 24 1.70 3.80 -13.67
CA ALA A 24 2.61 2.90 -12.98
C ALA A 24 1.83 1.94 -12.08
N GLY A 25 2.44 0.81 -11.73
CA GLY A 25 1.81 -0.22 -10.89
C GLY A 25 1.37 -1.46 -11.64
N ASN A 26 1.36 -2.59 -10.94
CA ASN A 26 0.81 -3.86 -11.45
C ASN A 26 -0.70 -3.92 -11.14
N ILE A 27 -1.47 -3.11 -11.88
CA ILE A 27 -2.91 -2.95 -11.67
C ILE A 27 -3.63 -4.29 -11.84
N PHE A 28 -3.25 -5.09 -12.86
CA PHE A 28 -3.90 -6.38 -13.13
C PHE A 28 -3.81 -7.34 -11.93
N SER A 29 -2.65 -7.50 -11.32
CA SER A 29 -2.50 -8.38 -10.15
C SER A 29 -3.28 -7.85 -8.95
N LEU A 30 -3.32 -6.54 -8.76
CA LEU A 30 -4.08 -5.90 -7.67
C LEU A 30 -5.58 -6.11 -7.85
N THR A 31 -6.12 -5.82 -9.04
CA THR A 31 -7.55 -6.00 -9.31
C THR A 31 -7.96 -7.46 -9.21
N ALA A 32 -7.15 -8.40 -9.71
CA ALA A 32 -7.39 -9.82 -9.54
C ALA A 32 -7.42 -10.26 -8.06
N ALA A 33 -6.60 -9.63 -7.19
CA ALA A 33 -6.65 -9.90 -5.76
C ALA A 33 -7.92 -9.33 -5.11
N LEU A 34 -8.32 -8.10 -5.48
CA LEU A 34 -9.57 -7.49 -5.00
C LEU A 34 -10.80 -8.30 -5.44
N ASP A 35 -10.82 -8.79 -6.69
CA ASP A 35 -11.90 -9.66 -7.20
C ASP A 35 -12.01 -10.96 -6.39
N ARG A 36 -10.88 -11.61 -6.06
CA ARG A 36 -10.87 -12.86 -5.27
C ARG A 36 -11.48 -12.70 -3.89
N VAL A 37 -11.37 -11.52 -3.31
CA VAL A 37 -11.94 -11.22 -1.97
C VAL A 37 -13.27 -10.48 -2.03
N GLY A 38 -13.83 -10.28 -3.24
CA GLY A 38 -15.14 -9.68 -3.44
C GLY A 38 -15.22 -8.18 -3.14
N LEU A 39 -14.10 -7.44 -3.22
CA LEU A 39 -14.05 -6.00 -3.01
C LEU A 39 -14.39 -5.23 -4.29
N THR A 40 -15.23 -4.21 -4.17
CA THR A 40 -15.58 -3.33 -5.26
C THR A 40 -14.53 -2.23 -5.43
N TYR A 41 -14.08 -2.00 -6.66
CA TYR A 41 -13.08 -1.00 -6.97
C TYR A 41 -13.35 -0.31 -8.32
N GLY A 42 -12.65 0.78 -8.56
CA GLY A 42 -12.58 1.44 -9.85
C GLY A 42 -11.30 2.25 -10.01
N MET A 43 -11.05 2.72 -11.23
CA MET A 43 -9.86 3.49 -11.54
C MET A 43 -10.08 4.97 -11.27
N VAL A 44 -9.07 5.64 -10.74
CA VAL A 44 -9.03 7.09 -10.53
C VAL A 44 -8.02 7.68 -11.50
N ASN A 45 -8.50 8.35 -12.54
CA ASN A 45 -7.68 9.01 -13.56
C ASN A 45 -7.66 10.52 -13.38
N THR A 46 -8.67 11.08 -12.71
CA THR A 46 -8.82 12.51 -12.49
C THR A 46 -9.14 12.83 -11.03
N ALA A 47 -8.94 14.07 -10.65
CA ALA A 47 -9.20 14.51 -9.28
C ALA A 47 -10.68 14.39 -8.91
N ASP A 48 -11.58 14.69 -9.82
CA ASP A 48 -13.04 14.66 -9.60
C ASP A 48 -13.56 13.24 -9.35
N GLU A 49 -12.83 12.23 -9.84
CA GLU A 49 -13.19 10.83 -9.60
C GLU A 49 -12.86 10.36 -8.17
N ILE A 50 -11.92 11.02 -7.48
CA ILE A 50 -11.47 10.62 -6.14
C ILE A 50 -12.65 10.57 -5.16
N ASP A 51 -13.56 11.51 -5.24
CA ASP A 51 -14.68 11.62 -4.28
C ASP A 51 -15.72 10.51 -4.42
N GLN A 52 -15.71 9.78 -5.53
CA GLN A 52 -16.59 8.64 -5.77
C GLN A 52 -16.23 7.40 -4.94
N TYR A 53 -15.04 7.38 -4.33
CA TYR A 53 -14.49 6.24 -3.60
C TYR A 53 -14.33 6.54 -2.11
N ASP A 54 -14.52 5.52 -1.29
CA ASP A 54 -14.38 5.63 0.17
C ASP A 54 -12.94 5.50 0.63
N ARG A 55 -12.10 4.85 -0.18
CA ARG A 55 -10.69 4.53 0.08
C ARG A 55 -9.88 4.62 -1.19
N ILE A 56 -8.60 4.88 -1.03
CA ILE A 56 -7.68 5.02 -2.17
C ILE A 56 -6.51 4.04 -2.03
N ILE A 57 -6.17 3.36 -3.12
CA ILE A 57 -4.92 2.61 -3.24
C ILE A 57 -4.02 3.36 -4.24
N ILE A 58 -2.76 3.57 -3.85
CA ILE A 58 -1.69 4.06 -4.72
C ILE A 58 -0.79 2.86 -5.02
N PRO A 59 -0.98 2.18 -6.14
CA PRO A 59 -0.10 1.09 -6.55
C PRO A 59 1.23 1.65 -7.03
N GLY A 60 2.27 0.85 -7.02
CA GLY A 60 3.54 1.27 -7.63
C GLY A 60 4.48 0.09 -7.83
N VAL A 61 5.15 0.06 -8.98
CA VAL A 61 6.23 -0.87 -9.30
C VAL A 61 7.29 -0.13 -10.12
N GLY A 62 8.51 -0.68 -10.14
CA GLY A 62 9.61 -0.12 -10.91
C GLY A 62 10.37 0.96 -10.15
N HIS A 63 10.70 2.06 -10.79
CA HIS A 63 11.60 3.10 -10.30
C HIS A 63 10.83 4.24 -9.60
N ALA A 64 11.15 4.55 -8.34
CA ALA A 64 10.41 5.50 -7.52
C ALA A 64 10.42 6.94 -8.09
N GLY A 65 11.56 7.43 -8.57
CA GLY A 65 11.65 8.76 -9.21
C GLY A 65 10.75 8.86 -10.43
N ALA A 66 10.80 7.89 -11.35
CA ALA A 66 9.94 7.87 -12.53
C ALA A 66 8.45 7.73 -12.18
N ALA A 67 8.14 7.01 -11.11
CA ALA A 67 6.76 6.91 -10.59
C ALA A 67 6.27 8.26 -10.05
N MET A 68 7.15 9.00 -9.35
CA MET A 68 6.83 10.34 -8.85
C MET A 68 6.59 11.34 -9.98
N ASP A 69 7.43 11.31 -11.03
CA ASP A 69 7.25 12.16 -12.21
C ASP A 69 5.88 11.92 -12.86
N LYS A 70 5.52 10.66 -13.12
CA LYS A 70 4.20 10.30 -13.66
C LYS A 70 3.05 10.73 -12.76
N LEU A 71 3.21 10.59 -11.44
CA LEU A 71 2.19 11.04 -10.49
C LEU A 71 2.04 12.57 -10.51
N GLN A 72 3.12 13.32 -10.69
CA GLN A 72 3.08 14.77 -10.87
C GLN A 72 2.38 15.15 -12.20
N GLU A 73 2.74 14.48 -13.30
CA GLU A 73 2.13 14.68 -14.62
C GLU A 73 0.63 14.41 -14.61
N SER A 74 0.15 13.45 -13.79
CA SER A 74 -1.29 13.18 -13.65
C SER A 74 -2.08 14.32 -13.01
N GLY A 75 -1.41 15.28 -12.34
CA GLY A 75 -2.04 16.38 -11.62
C GLY A 75 -2.71 15.97 -10.29
N LEU A 76 -2.61 14.70 -9.87
CA LEU A 76 -3.30 14.19 -8.68
C LEU A 76 -2.59 14.52 -7.35
N VAL A 77 -1.32 14.91 -7.38
CA VAL A 77 -0.50 15.17 -6.18
C VAL A 77 -1.16 16.13 -5.19
N PRO A 78 -1.69 17.31 -5.58
CA PRO A 78 -2.30 18.25 -4.63
C PRO A 78 -3.54 17.69 -3.94
N TYR A 79 -4.26 16.82 -4.62
CA TYR A 79 -5.48 16.18 -4.10
C TYR A 79 -5.13 15.03 -3.15
N ILE A 80 -4.19 14.15 -3.52
CA ILE A 80 -3.72 13.05 -2.67
C ILE A 80 -3.24 13.58 -1.31
N LYS A 81 -2.47 14.66 -1.28
CA LYS A 81 -1.97 15.27 -0.04
C LYS A 81 -3.07 15.77 0.91
N LYS A 82 -4.26 16.02 0.42
CA LYS A 82 -5.39 16.56 1.19
C LYS A 82 -6.41 15.50 1.58
N LEU A 83 -6.23 14.24 1.15
CA LEU A 83 -7.16 13.18 1.44
C LEU A 83 -7.33 12.99 2.95
N LYS A 84 -8.58 12.76 3.37
CA LYS A 84 -8.96 12.40 4.73
C LYS A 84 -9.47 10.96 4.84
N LYS A 85 -9.85 10.36 3.71
CA LYS A 85 -10.21 8.95 3.61
C LYS A 85 -8.97 8.05 3.66
N PRO A 86 -9.09 6.77 4.03
CA PRO A 86 -7.95 5.85 4.09
C PRO A 86 -7.21 5.74 2.75
N VAL A 87 -5.89 5.82 2.79
CA VAL A 87 -5.00 5.67 1.64
C VAL A 87 -4.00 4.56 1.91
N LEU A 88 -3.83 3.63 0.98
CA LEU A 88 -2.83 2.56 1.04
C LEU A 88 -1.84 2.67 -0.13
N GLY A 89 -0.58 2.95 0.16
CA GLY A 89 0.53 2.83 -0.80
C GLY A 89 1.07 1.40 -0.84
N ILE A 90 1.25 0.81 -2.02
CA ILE A 90 1.79 -0.54 -2.19
C ILE A 90 3.14 -0.47 -2.90
N CYS A 91 4.18 -1.03 -2.28
CA CYS A 91 5.56 -1.10 -2.77
C CYS A 91 6.09 0.31 -3.12
N VAL A 92 6.33 0.62 -4.39
CA VAL A 92 6.71 1.99 -4.81
C VAL A 92 5.64 3.00 -4.39
N GLY A 93 4.36 2.63 -4.40
CA GLY A 93 3.27 3.48 -3.88
C GLY A 93 3.45 3.88 -2.41
N MET A 94 4.00 2.99 -1.57
CA MET A 94 4.41 3.31 -0.20
C MET A 94 5.59 4.29 -0.19
N GLN A 95 6.60 4.05 -1.03
CA GLN A 95 7.79 4.89 -1.13
C GLN A 95 7.44 6.32 -1.59
N LEU A 96 6.45 6.48 -2.46
CA LEU A 96 5.94 7.81 -2.86
C LEU A 96 5.41 8.63 -1.67
N LEU A 97 4.95 8.01 -0.58
CA LEU A 97 4.46 8.72 0.59
C LEU A 97 5.58 9.38 1.42
N THR A 98 6.84 8.97 1.26
CA THR A 98 8.00 9.46 2.03
C THR A 98 8.41 10.89 1.64
N ALA A 99 9.44 11.41 2.29
CA ALA A 99 9.98 12.73 1.96
C ALA A 99 10.95 12.67 0.77
N PHE A 100 11.74 11.59 0.67
CA PHE A 100 12.82 11.48 -0.29
C PHE A 100 13.12 10.02 -0.62
N SER A 101 13.56 9.76 -1.85
CA SER A 101 14.08 8.46 -2.28
C SER A 101 15.45 8.60 -2.93
N GLU A 102 16.39 7.73 -2.52
CA GLU A 102 17.68 7.59 -3.21
C GLU A 102 17.50 7.04 -4.62
N GLU A 103 16.40 6.29 -4.88
CA GLU A 103 16.08 5.85 -6.22
C GLU A 103 15.63 7.02 -7.10
N GLY A 104 16.54 7.48 -7.95
CA GLY A 104 16.37 8.68 -8.78
C GLY A 104 16.71 9.98 -8.07
N ASN A 105 17.24 9.94 -6.82
CA ASN A 105 17.59 11.12 -6.02
C ASN A 105 16.47 12.16 -6.03
N ALA A 106 15.25 11.71 -5.71
CA ALA A 106 14.01 12.45 -5.95
C ALA A 106 13.24 12.77 -4.67
N GLU A 107 12.65 13.97 -4.64
CA GLU A 107 11.67 14.33 -3.64
C GLU A 107 10.34 13.62 -3.91
N MET A 108 9.70 13.11 -2.83
CA MET A 108 8.45 12.39 -2.87
C MET A 108 7.28 13.25 -2.34
N LEU A 109 6.17 12.67 -2.00
CA LEU A 109 4.97 13.38 -1.52
C LEU A 109 5.16 14.10 -0.17
N LYS A 110 6.18 13.76 0.61
CA LYS A 110 6.48 14.36 1.93
C LYS A 110 5.33 14.24 2.95
N LEU A 111 4.56 13.14 2.89
CA LEU A 111 3.53 12.84 3.87
C LEU A 111 4.13 12.24 5.14
N PHE A 112 5.22 11.47 4.98
CA PHE A 112 6.06 10.96 6.05
C PHE A 112 7.45 11.60 5.98
N PRO A 113 8.03 12.04 7.11
CA PRO A 113 9.39 12.59 7.14
C PRO A 113 10.45 11.49 7.12
N LEU A 114 10.26 10.47 6.30
CA LEU A 114 11.10 9.29 6.16
C LEU A 114 11.83 9.30 4.81
N LYS A 115 12.93 8.55 4.75
CA LYS A 115 13.69 8.35 3.52
C LYS A 115 13.59 6.91 3.03
N THR A 116 13.58 6.78 1.71
CA THR A 116 13.76 5.51 1.03
C THR A 116 15.23 5.38 0.63
N LEU A 117 15.90 4.35 1.15
CA LEU A 117 17.34 4.13 1.02
C LEU A 117 17.62 2.87 0.20
N HIS A 118 18.77 2.79 -0.46
CA HIS A 118 19.21 1.58 -1.15
C HIS A 118 19.74 0.54 -0.14
N PHE A 119 19.46 -0.74 -0.37
CA PHE A 119 20.08 -1.79 0.43
C PHE A 119 21.58 -1.88 0.15
N ASP A 120 22.34 -1.93 1.22
CA ASP A 120 23.78 -2.21 1.18
C ASP A 120 23.98 -3.74 1.02
N ALA A 121 24.52 -4.17 -0.11
CA ALA A 121 24.73 -5.59 -0.40
C ALA A 121 25.70 -6.28 0.57
N GLU A 122 26.63 -5.53 1.19
CA GLU A 122 27.56 -6.09 2.19
C GLU A 122 26.81 -6.48 3.48
N LYS A 123 25.77 -5.72 3.85
CA LYS A 123 24.94 -5.98 5.04
C LYS A 123 23.77 -6.91 4.77
N SER A 124 23.13 -6.74 3.61
CA SER A 124 21.87 -7.41 3.28
C SER A 124 22.07 -8.68 2.47
N GLY A 125 23.28 -8.90 1.92
CA GLY A 125 23.58 -9.99 1.01
C GLY A 125 23.04 -9.70 -0.39
N LYS A 126 22.10 -10.49 -0.87
CA LYS A 126 21.59 -10.34 -2.24
C LYS A 126 20.61 -9.15 -2.36
N VAL A 127 20.87 -8.24 -3.31
CA VAL A 127 19.95 -7.17 -3.70
C VAL A 127 19.51 -7.41 -5.15
N PRO A 128 18.21 -7.37 -5.47
CA PRO A 128 17.08 -6.98 -4.60
C PRO A 128 16.71 -8.01 -3.52
N HIS A 129 16.07 -7.54 -2.46
CA HIS A 129 15.28 -8.38 -1.56
C HIS A 129 14.10 -8.94 -2.34
N MET A 130 14.15 -10.21 -2.69
CA MET A 130 13.14 -10.88 -3.51
C MET A 130 12.74 -12.21 -2.89
N GLY A 131 11.45 -12.38 -2.65
CA GLY A 131 10.88 -13.61 -2.10
C GLY A 131 10.01 -13.35 -0.87
N TRP A 132 9.77 -14.42 -0.13
CA TRP A 132 8.94 -14.40 1.06
C TRP A 132 9.79 -14.09 2.30
N ASN A 133 9.32 -13.16 3.12
CA ASN A 133 9.96 -12.82 4.39
C ASN A 133 8.91 -12.51 5.45
N SER A 134 9.26 -12.78 6.72
CA SER A 134 8.35 -12.57 7.83
C SER A 134 8.27 -11.09 8.24
N VAL A 135 7.08 -10.67 8.63
CA VAL A 135 6.81 -9.31 9.11
C VAL A 135 6.42 -9.38 10.58
N SER A 136 7.14 -8.61 11.39
CA SER A 136 6.79 -8.45 12.81
C SER A 136 5.70 -7.40 12.95
N VAL A 137 4.54 -7.84 13.43
CA VAL A 137 3.30 -7.07 13.48
C VAL A 137 2.94 -6.73 14.92
N PRO A 138 2.58 -5.48 15.26
CA PRO A 138 2.08 -5.15 16.59
C PRO A 138 0.69 -5.74 16.84
N ALA A 139 0.46 -6.18 18.08
CA ALA A 139 -0.72 -6.95 18.49
C ALA A 139 -2.09 -6.28 18.22
N ASN A 140 -2.18 -4.98 18.01
CA ASN A 140 -3.44 -4.23 17.90
C ASN A 140 -3.52 -3.36 16.63
N SER A 141 -2.86 -3.76 15.54
CA SER A 141 -2.95 -3.02 14.29
C SER A 141 -4.23 -3.39 13.51
N PRO A 142 -5.14 -2.45 13.23
CA PRO A 142 -6.35 -2.74 12.46
C PRO A 142 -6.03 -3.31 11.06
N LEU A 143 -4.93 -2.89 10.44
CA LEU A 143 -4.50 -3.39 9.13
C LEU A 143 -4.12 -4.87 9.17
N PHE A 144 -3.71 -5.38 10.33
CA PHE A 144 -3.29 -6.76 10.55
C PHE A 144 -4.29 -7.59 11.38
N ALA A 145 -5.53 -7.14 11.51
CA ALA A 145 -6.56 -7.94 12.15
C ALA A 145 -6.64 -9.34 11.50
N HIS A 146 -6.65 -10.40 12.34
CA HIS A 146 -6.64 -11.81 11.89
C HIS A 146 -5.40 -12.23 11.09
N ILE A 147 -4.28 -11.48 11.20
CA ILE A 147 -2.98 -11.85 10.64
C ILE A 147 -2.02 -12.01 11.83
N GLU A 148 -1.40 -13.19 11.93
CA GLU A 148 -0.49 -13.53 13.03
C GLU A 148 0.84 -12.78 12.90
N ASP A 149 1.50 -12.56 14.06
CA ASP A 149 2.88 -12.05 14.05
C ASP A 149 3.80 -13.02 13.29
N GLN A 150 4.84 -12.48 12.66
CA GLN A 150 5.79 -13.23 11.83
C GLN A 150 5.16 -13.91 10.60
N THR A 151 3.98 -13.45 10.17
CA THR A 151 3.39 -13.89 8.90
C THR A 151 4.29 -13.49 7.73
N TYR A 152 4.42 -14.40 6.76
CA TYR A 152 5.21 -14.20 5.55
C TYR A 152 4.44 -13.44 4.47
N PHE A 153 5.11 -12.43 3.88
CA PHE A 153 4.64 -11.67 2.73
C PHE A 153 5.67 -11.70 1.60
N TYR A 154 5.24 -11.45 0.38
CA TYR A 154 6.10 -11.42 -0.79
C TYR A 154 6.69 -10.03 -1.04
N PHE A 155 8.01 -9.97 -1.08
CA PHE A 155 8.80 -8.75 -1.33
C PHE A 155 9.52 -8.84 -2.67
N VAL A 156 9.71 -7.71 -3.34
CA VAL A 156 10.60 -7.52 -4.48
C VAL A 156 10.99 -6.04 -4.57
N HIS A 157 12.12 -5.68 -3.93
CA HIS A 157 12.58 -4.28 -3.90
C HIS A 157 14.09 -4.20 -3.62
N SER A 158 14.74 -3.17 -4.17
CA SER A 158 16.15 -2.83 -3.90
C SER A 158 16.29 -1.66 -2.93
N TYR A 159 15.19 -0.92 -2.73
CA TYR A 159 15.11 0.23 -1.84
C TYR A 159 14.09 -0.03 -0.74
N PHE A 160 14.34 0.48 0.45
CA PHE A 160 13.52 0.27 1.63
C PHE A 160 13.33 1.58 2.39
N ILE A 161 12.25 1.71 3.12
CA ILE A 161 12.03 2.83 4.03
C ILE A 161 12.74 2.57 5.34
N GLU A 162 13.58 3.50 5.77
CA GLU A 162 14.29 3.45 7.05
C GLU A 162 13.34 3.17 8.22
N PHE A 163 13.84 2.43 9.21
CA PHE A 163 13.06 2.16 10.40
C PHE A 163 12.95 3.43 11.26
N ASP A 164 11.75 3.77 11.65
CA ASP A 164 11.43 4.85 12.59
C ASP A 164 10.31 4.40 13.53
N ALA A 165 10.56 4.47 14.84
CA ALA A 165 9.61 3.97 15.84
C ALA A 165 8.26 4.71 15.87
N THR A 166 8.21 5.94 15.34
CA THR A 166 6.99 6.76 15.31
C THR A 166 6.05 6.36 14.18
N TYR A 167 6.64 6.01 13.01
CA TYR A 167 5.88 5.80 11.79
C TYR A 167 5.84 4.34 11.32
N THR A 168 6.72 3.48 11.85
CA THR A 168 6.76 2.06 11.48
C THR A 168 5.64 1.29 12.18
N ALA A 169 4.61 0.92 11.44
CA ALA A 169 3.51 0.10 11.93
C ALA A 169 3.84 -1.40 11.95
N ALA A 170 4.75 -1.86 11.10
CA ALA A 170 5.30 -3.22 11.12
C ALA A 170 6.69 -3.24 10.51
N LYS A 171 7.57 -4.09 11.02
CA LYS A 171 8.96 -4.18 10.60
C LYS A 171 9.29 -5.53 9.97
N CYS A 172 10.28 -5.52 9.10
CA CYS A 172 10.92 -6.70 8.56
C CYS A 172 12.44 -6.57 8.71
N VAL A 173 13.17 -7.68 8.66
CA VAL A 173 14.63 -7.69 8.72
C VAL A 173 15.19 -8.31 7.44
N TYR A 174 16.07 -7.59 6.76
CA TYR A 174 16.86 -8.08 5.62
C TYR A 174 18.25 -7.47 5.69
N GLY A 175 19.16 -8.16 6.37
CA GLY A 175 20.47 -7.62 6.78
C GLY A 175 20.37 -6.54 7.86
N GLN A 176 19.35 -5.72 7.78
CA GLN A 176 19.02 -4.69 8.75
C GLN A 176 17.49 -4.55 8.90
N PRO A 177 17.00 -4.03 10.03
CA PRO A 177 15.57 -3.75 10.19
C PRO A 177 15.15 -2.59 9.28
N PHE A 178 13.94 -2.72 8.69
CA PHE A 178 13.32 -1.66 7.89
C PHE A 178 11.81 -1.62 8.12
N SER A 179 11.18 -0.51 7.71
CA SER A 179 9.73 -0.33 7.77
C SER A 179 9.07 -1.16 6.67
N ALA A 180 8.54 -2.33 7.03
CA ALA A 180 7.71 -3.12 6.13
C ALA A 180 6.33 -2.49 5.92
N VAL A 181 5.85 -1.76 6.95
CA VAL A 181 4.61 -0.98 6.93
C VAL A 181 4.82 0.34 7.65
N ILE A 182 4.35 1.42 7.05
CA ILE A 182 4.26 2.75 7.68
C ILE A 182 2.80 3.15 7.85
N SER A 183 2.53 3.92 8.90
CA SER A 183 1.19 4.47 9.19
C SER A 183 1.29 5.83 9.85
N LYS A 184 0.47 6.76 9.38
CA LYS A 184 0.28 8.08 9.95
C LYS A 184 -1.07 8.63 9.52
N ASP A 185 -1.89 9.06 10.49
CA ASP A 185 -3.24 9.59 10.24
C ASP A 185 -4.07 8.59 9.38
N ASN A 186 -4.51 9.02 8.21
CA ASN A 186 -5.25 8.21 7.25
C ASN A 186 -4.37 7.53 6.18
N PHE A 187 -3.05 7.69 6.24
CA PHE A 187 -2.11 7.12 5.28
C PHE A 187 -1.44 5.87 5.81
N PHE A 188 -1.50 4.81 5.02
CA PHE A 188 -0.83 3.53 5.23
C PHE A 188 0.05 3.21 4.03
N GLY A 189 1.14 2.52 4.27
CA GLY A 189 1.99 2.01 3.19
C GLY A 189 2.52 0.64 3.54
N VAL A 190 2.59 -0.27 2.56
CA VAL A 190 3.18 -1.61 2.69
C VAL A 190 4.26 -1.81 1.65
N GLN A 191 5.45 -2.29 2.05
CA GLN A 191 6.58 -2.52 1.14
C GLN A 191 6.41 -3.83 0.34
N PHE A 192 5.77 -4.81 0.92
CA PHE A 192 5.44 -6.06 0.25
C PHE A 192 4.25 -5.89 -0.69
N HIS A 193 4.00 -6.91 -1.50
CA HIS A 193 2.89 -6.97 -2.44
C HIS A 193 1.75 -7.82 -1.85
N PRO A 194 0.71 -7.24 -1.25
CA PRO A 194 -0.41 -8.01 -0.72
C PRO A 194 -1.09 -8.84 -1.82
N GLU A 195 -1.18 -8.34 -3.04
CA GLU A 195 -1.76 -9.03 -4.19
C GLU A 195 -0.99 -10.30 -4.62
N LYS A 196 0.25 -10.47 -4.11
CA LYS A 196 1.11 -11.65 -4.33
C LYS A 196 1.38 -12.44 -3.06
N SER A 197 0.77 -12.06 -1.94
CA SER A 197 1.04 -12.63 -0.61
C SER A 197 0.00 -13.65 -0.16
N GLY A 198 -0.74 -14.25 -1.10
CA GLY A 198 -1.71 -15.29 -0.80
C GLY A 198 -2.79 -14.84 0.19
N LYS A 199 -3.21 -15.75 1.09
CA LYS A 199 -4.27 -15.48 2.06
C LYS A 199 -3.97 -14.33 3.02
N ALA A 200 -2.71 -14.18 3.43
CA ALA A 200 -2.32 -13.07 4.31
C ALA A 200 -2.47 -11.71 3.62
N GLY A 201 -2.08 -11.62 2.34
CA GLY A 201 -2.27 -10.43 1.54
C GLY A 201 -3.74 -10.12 1.26
N GLU A 202 -4.53 -11.14 0.97
CA GLU A 202 -5.99 -11.03 0.79
C GLU A 202 -6.67 -10.53 2.09
N GLN A 203 -6.28 -11.08 3.24
CA GLN A 203 -6.79 -10.62 4.54
C GLN A 203 -6.41 -9.16 4.82
N LEU A 204 -5.18 -8.73 4.47
CA LEU A 204 -4.76 -7.34 4.62
C LEU A 204 -5.60 -6.40 3.75
N LEU A 205 -5.91 -6.77 2.50
CA LEU A 205 -6.79 -5.98 1.62
C LEU A 205 -8.21 -5.89 2.17
N LEU A 206 -8.75 -6.98 2.72
CA LEU A 206 -10.03 -6.99 3.44
C LEU A 206 -10.00 -6.05 4.65
N ASN A 207 -8.96 -6.12 5.48
CA ASN A 207 -8.80 -5.25 6.64
C ASN A 207 -8.75 -3.78 6.21
N PHE A 208 -7.94 -3.45 5.19
CA PHE A 208 -7.89 -2.10 4.65
C PHE A 208 -9.26 -1.61 4.19
N SER A 209 -10.09 -2.48 3.60
CA SER A 209 -11.44 -2.12 3.14
C SER A 209 -12.38 -1.74 4.29
N THR A 210 -12.08 -2.08 5.52
CA THR A 210 -12.93 -1.83 6.71
C THR A 210 -12.36 -0.81 7.69
N ILE A 211 -11.09 -0.39 7.55
CA ILE A 211 -10.47 0.60 8.46
C ILE A 211 -11.35 1.85 8.57
N GLN A 212 -11.59 2.29 9.79
CA GLN A 212 -12.19 3.59 10.11
C GLN A 212 -11.06 4.56 10.47
N ILE A 213 -11.20 5.82 10.09
CA ILE A 213 -10.35 6.92 10.51
C ILE A 213 -11.19 7.81 11.43
N ASP A 214 -10.71 8.01 12.64
CA ASP A 214 -11.35 8.85 13.66
C ASP A 214 -11.22 10.35 13.32
#